data_ac1c58b8f3f35981dd0dbd7f45310f7e
#
_entry.id   ac1c58b8f3f35981dd0dbd7f45310f7e
#
_cell.length_a   1.000
_cell.length_b   1.000
_cell.length_c   1.000
_cell.angle_alpha   90.00
_cell.angle_beta   90.00
_cell.angle_gamma   90.00
#
_symmetry.space_group_name_H-M   'P 1'
#
loop_
_entity.id
_entity.type
_entity.pdbx_description
1 polymer ?
#
loop_
_entity_poly.entity_id
_entity_poly.type
_entity_poly.pdbx_seq_one_letter_code
_entity_poly.pdbx_strand_id
1 'polypeptide(L)'
;MKRFPLHVAAVCAVCLATFPARADEWFTRIDAAPRSEFWLDTGFATAHWDTDKDLNGANKGLGAEYRFSGTMAATVGRFYNSDRAWSNYAGVIWQPYAVGPVRVGLALAAFDGYPNMRHGGWFPAAIPTLTYEYRRVGVNVGIIPSYKDRLYGGVSLQLKFKLFDGK
;
A
#
# COMPACT_ATOMS: atom_id res chain seq x y z
N MET A 1 15.28 -24.42 17.14
CA MET A 1 13.94 -23.89 17.47
C MET A 1 14.12 -22.48 18.03
N LYS A 2 13.98 -21.43 17.21
CA LYS A 2 14.05 -20.02 17.65
C LYS A 2 12.65 -19.56 18.06
N ARG A 3 12.50 -19.13 19.30
CA ARG A 3 11.24 -18.67 19.87
C ARG A 3 10.90 -17.31 19.29
N PHE A 4 9.77 -17.18 18.61
CA PHE A 4 9.18 -15.90 18.21
C PHE A 4 8.83 -15.09 19.47
N PRO A 5 9.13 -13.79 19.52
CA PRO A 5 8.73 -12.96 20.67
C PRO A 5 7.21 -12.74 20.63
N LEU A 6 6.56 -13.10 21.70
CA LEU A 6 5.12 -13.11 21.94
C LEU A 6 4.45 -11.71 21.96
N HIS A 7 5.21 -10.65 21.67
CA HIS A 7 4.74 -9.27 21.85
C HIS A 7 4.04 -8.65 20.63
N VAL A 8 4.13 -9.27 19.45
CA VAL A 8 3.45 -8.78 18.24
C VAL A 8 1.99 -9.25 18.15
N ALA A 9 1.66 -10.35 18.81
CA ALA A 9 0.30 -10.89 18.82
C ALA A 9 -0.69 -10.10 19.68
N ALA A 10 -0.22 -9.33 20.68
CA ALA A 10 -1.08 -8.66 21.64
C ALA A 10 -1.72 -7.36 21.10
N VAL A 11 -1.14 -6.71 20.11
CA VAL A 11 -1.65 -5.44 19.56
C VAL A 11 -2.81 -5.65 18.58
N CYS A 12 -2.86 -6.80 17.91
CA CYS A 12 -3.97 -7.12 16.99
C CYS A 12 -5.26 -7.59 17.68
N ALA A 13 -5.17 -8.10 18.93
CA ALA A 13 -6.32 -8.68 19.62
C ALA A 13 -7.25 -7.65 20.29
N VAL A 14 -6.78 -6.44 20.58
CA VAL A 14 -7.56 -5.43 21.31
C VAL A 14 -8.51 -4.65 20.39
N CYS A 15 -8.27 -4.63 19.09
CA CYS A 15 -9.15 -3.92 18.13
C CYS A 15 -10.39 -4.70 17.69
N LEU A 16 -10.53 -5.96 18.07
CA LEU A 16 -11.65 -6.82 17.62
C LEU A 16 -12.83 -6.89 18.58
N ALA A 17 -12.79 -6.25 19.74
CA ALA A 17 -13.70 -6.55 20.85
C ALA A 17 -14.96 -5.67 20.97
N THR A 18 -15.22 -4.69 20.09
CA THR A 18 -16.33 -3.73 20.27
C THR A 18 -17.12 -3.39 19.01
N PHE A 19 -17.32 -4.32 18.08
CA PHE A 19 -18.14 -4.04 16.90
C PHE A 19 -19.49 -4.77 16.97
N PRO A 20 -20.62 -4.05 16.90
CA PRO A 20 -21.93 -4.67 16.80
C PRO A 20 -22.05 -5.41 15.47
N ALA A 21 -22.47 -6.68 15.55
CA ALA A 21 -22.64 -7.58 14.43
C ALA A 21 -23.83 -7.18 13.54
N ARG A 22 -23.61 -6.26 12.60
CA ARG A 22 -24.45 -6.10 11.41
C ARG A 22 -23.55 -6.22 10.19
N ALA A 23 -23.47 -7.41 9.63
CA ALA A 23 -22.58 -7.73 8.50
C ALA A 23 -22.84 -6.88 7.26
N ASP A 24 -24.07 -6.43 7.05
CA ASP A 24 -24.49 -5.64 5.87
C ASP A 24 -24.01 -4.18 5.89
N GLU A 25 -23.64 -3.64 7.07
CA GLU A 25 -23.11 -2.27 7.21
C GLU A 25 -21.58 -2.19 7.07
N TRP A 26 -20.89 -3.34 7.11
CA TRP A 26 -19.42 -3.38 7.13
C TRP A 26 -18.79 -3.36 5.74
N PHE A 27 -19.46 -3.93 4.75
CA PHE A 27 -19.00 -3.94 3.37
C PHE A 27 -19.85 -2.98 2.56
N THR A 28 -19.24 -1.89 2.10
CA THR A 28 -19.94 -0.85 1.35
C THR A 28 -19.26 -0.58 0.01
N ARG A 29 -20.04 -0.18 -0.98
CA ARG A 29 -19.51 0.36 -2.23
C ARG A 29 -19.26 1.86 -2.05
N ILE A 30 -18.07 2.29 -2.41
CA ILE A 30 -17.68 3.71 -2.36
C ILE A 30 -18.29 4.41 -3.59
N ASP A 31 -18.88 5.59 -3.36
CA ASP A 31 -19.35 6.44 -4.45
C ASP A 31 -18.16 7.00 -5.25
N ALA A 32 -18.28 6.94 -6.58
CA ALA A 32 -17.27 7.42 -7.51
C ALA A 32 -17.36 8.93 -7.80
N ALA A 33 -18.07 9.71 -6.96
CA ALA A 33 -18.20 11.14 -7.12
C ALA A 33 -16.83 11.84 -7.30
N PRO A 34 -16.77 12.93 -8.07
CA PRO A 34 -15.53 13.70 -8.24
C PRO A 34 -14.94 14.15 -6.90
N ARG A 35 -13.62 14.11 -6.81
CA ARG A 35 -12.84 14.55 -5.64
C ARG A 35 -11.63 15.34 -6.13
N SER A 36 -11.05 16.13 -5.24
CA SER A 36 -9.80 16.84 -5.51
C SER A 36 -8.97 16.84 -4.23
N GLU A 37 -8.28 15.73 -3.96
CA GLU A 37 -7.45 15.59 -2.77
C GLU A 37 -6.02 15.29 -3.20
N PHE A 38 -5.07 16.03 -2.64
CA PHE A 38 -3.65 15.81 -2.86
C PHE A 38 -2.98 15.32 -1.57
N TRP A 39 -2.26 14.20 -1.69
CA TRP A 39 -1.54 13.55 -0.62
C TRP A 39 -0.06 13.46 -0.95
N LEU A 40 0.76 13.66 0.07
CA LEU A 40 2.19 13.38 0.03
C LEU A 40 2.42 12.02 0.66
N ASP A 41 3.15 11.15 -0.04
CA ASP A 41 3.42 9.79 0.39
C ASP A 41 4.88 9.65 0.85
N THR A 42 5.12 8.87 1.91
CA THR A 42 6.47 8.43 2.28
C THR A 42 6.94 7.33 1.33
N GLY A 43 8.16 6.84 1.54
CA GLY A 43 8.55 5.52 1.06
C GLY A 43 7.78 4.40 1.77
N PHE A 44 8.24 3.17 1.60
CA PHE A 44 7.58 1.99 2.13
C PHE A 44 8.39 1.34 3.27
N ALA A 45 7.69 0.68 4.19
CA ALA A 45 8.25 -0.31 5.09
C ALA A 45 7.71 -1.67 4.67
N THR A 46 8.58 -2.59 4.23
CA THR A 46 8.17 -3.87 3.65
C THR A 46 8.66 -5.05 4.50
N ALA A 47 7.73 -5.92 4.88
CA ALA A 47 8.01 -7.24 5.43
C ALA A 47 7.88 -8.27 4.31
N HIS A 48 9.00 -8.92 3.96
CA HIS A 48 9.05 -9.90 2.89
C HIS A 48 8.69 -11.30 3.40
N TRP A 49 8.08 -12.12 2.52
CA TRP A 49 7.79 -13.52 2.82
C TRP A 49 9.08 -14.35 2.88
N ASP A 50 10.03 -14.07 1.99
CA ASP A 50 11.34 -14.71 1.92
C ASP A 50 12.30 -14.12 2.95
N THR A 51 12.38 -14.75 4.12
CA THR A 51 13.25 -14.31 5.22
C THR A 51 14.71 -14.74 5.04
N ASP A 52 14.97 -15.66 4.13
CA ASP A 52 16.33 -16.18 3.83
C ASP A 52 17.09 -15.28 2.85
N LYS A 53 16.42 -14.32 2.26
CA LYS A 53 17.01 -13.31 1.37
C LYS A 53 17.37 -12.05 2.17
N ASP A 54 18.54 -11.49 1.88
CA ASP A 54 18.96 -10.20 2.47
C ASP A 54 18.29 -9.01 1.73
N LEU A 55 16.96 -8.89 1.89
CA LEU A 55 16.16 -7.86 1.24
C LEU A 55 16.05 -6.62 2.11
N ASN A 56 16.09 -5.45 1.46
CA ASN A 56 15.86 -4.19 2.15
C ASN A 56 14.38 -3.99 2.44
N GLY A 57 13.99 -3.98 3.72
CA GLY A 57 12.63 -3.67 4.16
C GLY A 57 12.37 -2.18 4.46
N ALA A 58 13.43 -1.36 4.56
CA ALA A 58 13.34 0.08 4.79
C ALA A 58 13.41 0.84 3.46
N ASN A 59 12.35 0.81 2.70
CA ASN A 59 12.25 1.36 1.35
C ASN A 59 11.99 2.87 1.38
N LYS A 60 12.96 3.64 1.86
CA LYS A 60 12.86 5.10 1.95
C LYS A 60 12.57 5.73 0.60
N GLY A 61 11.71 6.75 0.57
CA GLY A 61 11.29 7.40 -0.67
C GLY A 61 10.28 8.50 -0.44
N LEU A 62 9.79 9.04 -1.53
CA LEU A 62 8.77 10.08 -1.56
C LEU A 62 7.86 9.86 -2.76
N GLY A 63 6.57 10.12 -2.57
CA GLY A 63 5.58 10.03 -3.62
C GLY A 63 4.47 11.06 -3.46
N ALA A 64 3.56 11.03 -4.39
CA ALA A 64 2.36 11.83 -4.39
C ALA A 64 1.17 11.03 -4.88
N GLU A 65 0.01 11.28 -4.29
CA GLU A 65 -1.27 10.71 -4.70
C GLU A 65 -2.24 11.87 -4.96
N TYR A 66 -2.88 11.85 -6.11
CA TYR A 66 -3.98 12.76 -6.45
C TYR A 66 -5.27 11.97 -6.62
N ARG A 67 -6.19 12.11 -5.66
CA ARG A 67 -7.52 11.51 -5.72
C ARG A 67 -8.46 12.40 -6.50
N PHE A 68 -8.84 11.95 -7.69
CA PHE A 68 -9.75 12.67 -8.60
C PHE A 68 -11.17 12.15 -8.56
N SER A 69 -11.41 11.00 -7.91
CA SER A 69 -12.75 10.46 -7.67
C SER A 69 -12.83 9.75 -6.31
N GLY A 70 -14.03 9.50 -5.83
CA GLY A 70 -14.24 8.74 -4.60
C GLY A 70 -13.56 7.37 -4.60
N THR A 71 -13.34 6.76 -5.76
CA THR A 71 -12.79 5.41 -5.90
C THR A 71 -11.40 5.36 -6.55
N MET A 72 -10.90 6.46 -7.11
CA MET A 72 -9.68 6.45 -7.92
C MET A 72 -8.72 7.58 -7.56
N ALA A 73 -7.44 7.26 -7.55
CA ALA A 73 -6.34 8.21 -7.40
C ALA A 73 -5.21 7.88 -8.37
N ALA A 74 -4.59 8.90 -8.96
CA ALA A 74 -3.31 8.77 -9.63
C ALA A 74 -2.19 8.77 -8.58
N THR A 75 -1.13 8.00 -8.78
CA THR A 75 0.01 7.95 -7.87
C THR A 75 1.33 7.92 -8.64
N VAL A 76 2.34 8.58 -8.09
CA VAL A 76 3.69 8.62 -8.65
C VAL A 76 4.69 8.78 -7.52
N GLY A 77 5.89 8.21 -7.68
CA GLY A 77 6.93 8.40 -6.69
C GLY A 77 8.23 7.70 -7.02
N ARG A 78 9.16 7.82 -6.08
CA ARG A 78 10.49 7.20 -6.15
C ARG A 78 10.86 6.66 -4.76
N PHE A 79 11.43 5.44 -4.73
CA PHE A 79 11.84 4.81 -3.48
C PHE A 79 13.07 3.91 -3.69
N TYR A 80 13.77 3.64 -2.60
CA TYR A 80 14.89 2.70 -2.57
C TYR A 80 14.32 1.29 -2.33
N ASN A 81 14.36 0.44 -3.33
CA ASN A 81 13.64 -0.83 -3.37
C ASN A 81 14.27 -1.94 -2.53
N SER A 82 13.67 -3.12 -2.56
CA SER A 82 14.12 -4.30 -1.82
C SER A 82 15.45 -4.86 -2.31
N ASP A 83 15.79 -4.64 -3.57
CA ASP A 83 17.07 -5.03 -4.20
C ASP A 83 18.17 -3.96 -4.03
N ARG A 84 17.95 -2.98 -3.13
CA ARG A 84 18.87 -1.85 -2.86
C ARG A 84 19.18 -0.99 -4.08
N ALA A 85 18.22 -0.80 -4.96
CA ALA A 85 18.29 0.09 -6.11
C ALA A 85 17.18 1.16 -6.05
N TRP A 86 17.34 2.25 -6.76
CA TRP A 86 16.29 3.25 -6.90
C TRP A 86 15.25 2.82 -7.91
N SER A 87 13.98 2.89 -7.52
CA SER A 87 12.81 2.61 -8.35
C SER A 87 11.92 3.83 -8.45
N ASN A 88 11.39 4.07 -9.64
CA ASN A 88 10.27 4.98 -9.83
C ASN A 88 9.00 4.16 -10.00
N TYR A 89 7.87 4.75 -9.67
CA TYR A 89 6.55 4.18 -9.95
C TYR A 89 5.57 5.23 -10.42
N ALA A 90 4.63 4.82 -11.25
CA ALA A 90 3.49 5.63 -11.66
C ALA A 90 2.30 4.74 -11.95
N GLY A 91 1.11 5.16 -11.55
CA GLY A 91 -0.08 4.33 -11.73
C GLY A 91 -1.37 4.93 -11.21
N VAL A 92 -2.35 4.06 -11.02
CA VAL A 92 -3.67 4.39 -10.50
C VAL A 92 -4.01 3.44 -9.34
N ILE A 93 -4.51 3.99 -8.25
CA ILE A 93 -5.13 3.26 -7.16
C ILE A 93 -6.64 3.26 -7.40
N TRP A 94 -7.24 2.08 -7.49
CA TRP A 94 -8.67 1.89 -7.64
C TRP A 94 -9.22 1.10 -6.46
N GLN A 95 -10.06 1.75 -5.65
CA GLN A 95 -10.61 1.22 -4.41
C GLN A 95 -12.13 1.45 -4.36
N PRO A 96 -12.91 0.59 -5.03
CA PRO A 96 -14.36 0.77 -5.14
C PRO A 96 -15.14 0.30 -3.90
N TYR A 97 -14.49 -0.36 -2.94
CA TYR A 97 -15.14 -0.92 -1.77
C TYR A 97 -14.50 -0.44 -0.48
N ALA A 98 -15.28 -0.49 0.61
CA ALA A 98 -14.81 -0.29 1.97
C ALA A 98 -15.30 -1.42 2.88
N VAL A 99 -14.46 -1.79 3.85
CA VAL A 99 -14.78 -2.67 4.96
C VAL A 99 -14.65 -1.84 6.23
N GLY A 100 -15.76 -1.40 6.78
CA GLY A 100 -15.76 -0.36 7.82
C GLY A 100 -15.03 0.90 7.33
N PRO A 101 -14.00 1.40 8.04
CA PRO A 101 -13.26 2.59 7.63
C PRO A 101 -12.13 2.31 6.62
N VAL A 102 -11.92 1.05 6.25
CA VAL A 102 -10.80 0.62 5.39
C VAL A 102 -11.26 0.51 3.94
N ARG A 103 -10.63 1.27 3.06
CA ARG A 103 -10.82 1.18 1.59
C ARG A 103 -10.07 -0.02 1.06
N VAL A 104 -10.66 -0.74 0.11
CA VAL A 104 -10.13 -1.99 -0.44
C VAL A 104 -10.15 -1.94 -1.97
N GLY A 105 -9.06 -2.37 -2.59
CA GLY A 105 -8.95 -2.43 -4.05
C GLY A 105 -7.56 -2.83 -4.55
N LEU A 106 -7.14 -2.20 -5.63
CA LEU A 106 -5.89 -2.52 -6.34
C LEU A 106 -5.13 -1.24 -6.67
N ALA A 107 -3.81 -1.28 -6.58
CA ALA A 107 -2.92 -0.35 -7.26
C ALA A 107 -2.47 -1.01 -8.58
N LEU A 108 -2.76 -0.37 -9.69
CA LEU A 108 -2.31 -0.74 -11.03
C LEU A 108 -1.23 0.25 -11.43
N ALA A 109 0.03 -0.16 -11.37
CA ALA A 109 1.16 0.74 -11.57
C ALA A 109 2.28 0.08 -12.37
N ALA A 110 3.10 0.91 -12.99
CA ALA A 110 4.37 0.50 -13.55
C ALA A 110 5.50 0.88 -12.58
N PHE A 111 6.51 0.03 -12.51
CA PHE A 111 7.71 0.18 -11.69
C PHE A 111 8.96 -0.02 -12.53
N ASP A 112 10.07 0.61 -12.16
CA ASP A 112 11.39 0.35 -12.72
C ASP A 112 12.42 0.02 -11.63
N GLY A 113 13.70 -0.11 -12.00
CA GLY A 113 14.82 -0.19 -11.08
C GLY A 113 15.00 -1.53 -10.35
N TYR A 114 14.24 -2.56 -10.69
CA TYR A 114 14.42 -3.92 -10.18
C TYR A 114 15.34 -4.70 -11.12
N PRO A 115 16.59 -5.04 -10.74
CA PRO A 115 17.56 -5.64 -11.66
C PRO A 115 17.09 -6.93 -12.31
N ASN A 116 16.37 -7.76 -11.56
CA ASN A 116 15.84 -9.05 -12.02
C ASN A 116 14.53 -8.95 -12.81
N MET A 117 13.92 -7.76 -12.87
CA MET A 117 12.72 -7.48 -13.63
C MET A 117 13.08 -6.66 -14.88
N ARG A 118 12.97 -7.28 -16.07
CA ARG A 118 13.26 -6.62 -17.37
C ARG A 118 14.59 -5.86 -17.41
N HIS A 119 15.61 -6.35 -16.71
CA HIS A 119 16.94 -5.70 -16.60
C HIS A 119 16.88 -4.27 -16.03
N GLY A 120 16.01 -4.05 -15.04
CA GLY A 120 15.79 -2.74 -14.42
C GLY A 120 14.81 -1.83 -15.17
N GLY A 121 14.29 -2.26 -16.31
CA GLY A 121 13.30 -1.50 -17.09
C GLY A 121 11.89 -1.56 -16.51
N TRP A 122 11.00 -0.73 -17.03
CA TRP A 122 9.61 -0.63 -16.60
C TRP A 122 8.82 -1.93 -16.77
N PHE A 123 8.09 -2.32 -15.73
CA PHE A 123 7.17 -3.46 -15.75
C PHE A 123 5.86 -3.11 -15.02
N PRO A 124 4.71 -3.61 -15.49
CA PRO A 124 3.44 -3.40 -14.80
C PRO A 124 3.29 -4.34 -13.60
N ALA A 125 2.58 -3.89 -12.58
CA ALA A 125 2.14 -4.71 -11.45
C ALA A 125 0.73 -4.33 -11.03
N ALA A 126 -0.02 -5.34 -10.54
CA ALA A 126 -1.30 -5.17 -9.86
C ALA A 126 -1.11 -5.60 -8.40
N ILE A 127 -1.28 -4.66 -7.49
CA ILE A 127 -1.01 -4.85 -6.06
C ILE A 127 -2.33 -4.67 -5.30
N PRO A 128 -2.88 -5.72 -4.67
CA PRO A 128 -3.98 -5.57 -3.72
C PRO A 128 -3.63 -4.54 -2.65
N THR A 129 -4.54 -3.59 -2.42
CA THR A 129 -4.30 -2.49 -1.49
C THR A 129 -5.44 -2.31 -0.51
N LEU A 130 -5.05 -1.97 0.71
CA LEU A 130 -5.92 -1.49 1.77
C LEU A 130 -5.48 -0.08 2.14
N THR A 131 -6.44 0.83 2.36
CA THR A 131 -6.12 2.19 2.78
C THR A 131 -7.00 2.57 3.97
N TYR A 132 -6.37 3.02 5.04
CA TYR A 132 -7.05 3.65 6.16
C TYR A 132 -6.66 5.12 6.23
N GLU A 133 -7.66 6.00 6.38
CA GLU A 133 -7.46 7.45 6.44
C GLU A 133 -8.18 8.03 7.65
N TYR A 134 -7.48 8.84 8.41
CA TYR A 134 -8.05 9.60 9.50
C TYR A 134 -7.60 11.06 9.40
N ARG A 135 -8.55 11.97 9.14
CA ARG A 135 -8.29 13.41 8.93
C ARG A 135 -7.25 13.64 7.81
N ARG A 136 -6.05 14.07 8.17
CA ARG A 136 -4.97 14.39 7.23
C ARG A 136 -3.86 13.34 7.19
N VAL A 137 -4.03 12.22 7.86
CA VAL A 137 -3.05 11.13 7.88
C VAL A 137 -3.70 9.86 7.35
N GLY A 138 -2.97 9.11 6.56
CA GLY A 138 -3.41 7.81 6.07
C GLY A 138 -2.28 6.81 6.00
N VAL A 139 -2.68 5.55 5.86
CA VAL A 139 -1.78 4.40 5.67
C VAL A 139 -2.29 3.61 4.47
N ASN A 140 -1.41 3.38 3.51
CA ASN A 140 -1.61 2.40 2.45
C ASN A 140 -0.89 1.11 2.85
N VAL A 141 -1.58 -0.02 2.70
CA VAL A 141 -1.02 -1.37 2.83
C VAL A 141 -1.08 -2.03 1.48
N GLY A 142 0.05 -2.47 0.95
CA GLY A 142 0.14 -3.22 -0.29
C GLY A 142 0.50 -4.68 -0.02
N ILE A 143 -0.17 -5.61 -0.67
CA ILE A 143 0.18 -7.03 -0.67
C ILE A 143 0.92 -7.32 -1.97
N ILE A 144 2.25 -7.41 -1.88
CA ILE A 144 3.12 -7.59 -3.05
C ILE A 144 3.18 -9.08 -3.38
N PRO A 145 2.75 -9.49 -4.60
CA PRO A 145 2.86 -10.88 -5.01
C PRO A 145 4.32 -11.24 -5.32
N SER A 146 4.71 -12.46 -5.00
CA SER A 146 5.98 -13.02 -5.49
C SER A 146 5.86 -13.38 -6.97
N TYR A 147 6.90 -13.12 -7.75
CA TYR A 147 6.98 -13.53 -9.14
C TYR A 147 8.31 -14.21 -9.44
N LYS A 148 8.30 -15.54 -9.42
CA LYS A 148 9.51 -16.37 -9.59
C LYS A 148 10.64 -15.87 -8.66
N ASP A 149 11.90 -16.03 -9.07
CA ASP A 149 13.08 -15.48 -8.36
C ASP A 149 13.42 -14.04 -8.81
N ARG A 150 12.42 -13.27 -9.27
CA ARG A 150 12.61 -11.93 -9.84
C ARG A 150 11.98 -10.81 -9.05
N LEU A 151 10.87 -11.09 -8.38
CA LEU A 151 10.18 -10.16 -7.50
C LEU A 151 9.78 -10.89 -6.22
N TYR A 152 10.33 -10.45 -5.11
CA TYR A 152 10.05 -11.03 -3.80
C TYR A 152 8.82 -10.37 -3.18
N GLY A 153 7.87 -11.22 -2.81
CA GLY A 153 6.61 -10.76 -2.24
C GLY A 153 6.73 -10.34 -0.78
N GLY A 154 5.68 -9.66 -0.31
CA GLY A 154 5.62 -9.19 1.05
C GLY A 154 4.41 -8.32 1.33
N VAL A 155 4.36 -7.77 2.53
CA VAL A 155 3.42 -6.71 2.90
C VAL A 155 4.19 -5.40 3.05
N SER A 156 3.75 -4.36 2.35
CA SER A 156 4.32 -3.02 2.44
C SER A 156 3.37 -2.05 3.13
N LEU A 157 3.91 -1.15 3.91
CA LEU A 157 3.23 -0.04 4.56
C LEU A 157 3.78 1.27 4.00
N GLN A 158 2.89 2.20 3.68
CA GLN A 158 3.23 3.56 3.26
C GLN A 158 2.38 4.56 4.03
N LEU A 159 3.01 5.52 4.67
CA LEU A 159 2.32 6.64 5.30
C LEU A 159 2.02 7.72 4.26
N LYS A 160 0.87 8.39 4.41
CA LYS A 160 0.51 9.52 3.57
C LYS A 160 -0.10 10.67 4.37
N PHE A 161 0.09 11.89 3.86
CA PHE A 161 -0.34 13.14 4.50
C PHE A 161 -1.13 13.98 3.51
N LYS A 162 -2.40 14.30 3.84
CA LYS A 162 -3.24 15.15 3.00
C LYS A 162 -2.78 16.60 3.07
N LEU A 163 -2.31 17.12 1.96
CA LEU A 163 -1.86 18.51 1.83
C LEU A 163 -3.00 19.42 1.39
N PHE A 164 -3.85 18.94 0.49
CA PHE A 164 -4.95 19.69 -0.10
C PHE A 164 -6.22 18.85 -0.13
N ASP A 165 -7.36 19.52 0.12
CA ASP A 165 -8.72 18.96 0.06
C ASP A 165 -9.60 19.99 -0.64
N GLY A 166 -9.76 19.85 -1.96
CA GLY A 166 -10.65 20.69 -2.77
C GLY A 166 -12.09 20.27 -2.57
N LYS A 167 -12.93 21.22 -2.23
CA LYS A 167 -14.38 21.05 -2.20
C LYS A 167 -14.96 21.15 -3.61
#